data_600ca426f9957cea6232c2d6e9960af6
#
_entry.id   600ca426f9957cea6232c2d6e9960af6
#
_cell.length_a   1.000
_cell.length_b   1.000
_cell.length_c   1.000
_cell.angle_alpha   90.00
_cell.angle_beta   90.00
_cell.angle_gamma   90.00
#
_symmetry.space_group_name_H-M   'P 1'
#
loop_
_entity.id
_entity.type
_entity.pdbx_description
1 polymer ?
#
loop_
_entity_poly.entity_id
_entity_poly.type
_entity_poly.pdbx_seq_one_letter_code
_entity_poly.pdbx_strand_id
1 'polypeptide(L)'
;MRSAEILPLRPQPPDFAGPFSAALLSPDAATPTLVTGPRGKRAEKRYNVYRNNVTVSLIAALASIYPAVERITGTDFFRAMARFHVRQTPPTSPLLFEYGRDFPDFVDSYDYAADMPWLSDVARVERLWLDSYHAADAPALRPEALSAVPPETLGLLTFKPHPATRLFSSTHPAVTIFAMNRGAGPVDRVDTGPRMG
;
A
#
# COMPACT_ATOMS: atom_id res chain seq x y z
N MET A 1 11.09 59.16 -3.25
CA MET A 1 11.67 57.82 -3.30
C MET A 1 11.65 57.25 -1.88
N ARG A 2 10.79 56.29 -1.58
CA ARG A 2 10.77 55.59 -0.28
C ARG A 2 11.71 54.40 -0.40
N SER A 3 12.76 54.36 0.41
CA SER A 3 13.66 53.21 0.53
C SER A 3 12.84 52.02 1.03
N ALA A 4 12.89 50.94 0.27
CA ALA A 4 12.30 49.67 0.71
C ALA A 4 13.16 49.09 1.85
N GLU A 5 12.59 49.03 3.03
CA GLU A 5 13.18 48.44 4.22
C GLU A 5 13.15 46.90 4.04
N ILE A 6 14.32 46.30 3.82
CA ILE A 6 14.45 44.85 3.73
C ILE A 6 14.31 44.30 5.14
N LEU A 7 13.13 43.78 5.46
CA LEU A 7 12.91 43.03 6.69
C LEU A 7 13.83 41.79 6.71
N PRO A 8 14.57 41.54 7.80
CA PRO A 8 15.41 40.33 7.91
C PRO A 8 14.55 39.10 7.83
N LEU A 9 14.97 38.12 7.00
CA LEU A 9 14.35 36.80 6.92
C LEU A 9 14.23 36.21 8.35
N ARG A 10 13.00 35.89 8.74
CA ARG A 10 12.79 35.14 10.00
C ARG A 10 13.61 33.86 9.95
N PRO A 11 14.39 33.53 11.00
CA PRO A 11 15.09 32.26 11.06
C PRO A 11 14.07 31.13 10.86
N GLN A 12 14.35 30.22 9.93
CA GLN A 12 13.51 29.05 9.73
C GLN A 12 13.52 28.24 11.03
N PRO A 13 12.36 27.78 11.51
CA PRO A 13 12.31 26.91 12.68
C PRO A 13 13.17 25.66 12.39
N PRO A 14 13.89 25.15 13.39
CA PRO A 14 14.71 23.95 13.21
C PRO A 14 13.87 22.84 12.61
N ASP A 15 14.43 22.09 11.66
CA ASP A 15 13.74 20.93 11.08
C ASP A 15 13.47 19.89 12.20
N PHE A 16 12.25 19.96 12.73
CA PHE A 16 11.78 19.02 13.73
C PHE A 16 11.26 17.74 13.09
N ALA A 17 10.70 17.83 11.88
CA ALA A 17 9.98 16.73 11.26
C ALA A 17 10.93 15.60 10.82
N GLY A 18 12.07 15.92 10.25
CA GLY A 18 13.04 14.95 9.77
C GLY A 18 13.54 13.99 10.87
N PRO A 19 14.21 14.50 11.93
CA PRO A 19 14.68 13.65 13.03
C PRO A 19 13.55 12.94 13.78
N PHE A 20 12.36 13.56 13.90
CA PHE A 20 11.22 12.96 14.57
C PHE A 20 10.68 11.77 13.79
N SER A 21 10.46 11.91 12.48
CA SER A 21 9.90 10.86 11.63
C SER A 21 10.90 9.72 11.41
N ALA A 22 12.17 9.99 11.21
CA ALA A 22 13.20 8.99 10.98
C ALA A 22 13.32 7.99 12.15
N ALA A 23 13.12 8.46 13.38
CA ALA A 23 13.19 7.60 14.57
C ALA A 23 11.90 6.82 14.85
N LEU A 24 10.76 7.13 14.18
CA LEU A 24 9.48 6.51 14.48
C LEU A 24 9.41 5.02 14.10
N LEU A 25 10.01 4.64 12.98
CA LEU A 25 9.97 3.27 12.45
C LEU A 25 11.20 2.44 12.85
N SER A 26 12.14 3.05 13.56
CA SER A 26 13.36 2.39 14.03
C SER A 26 13.25 2.15 15.55
N PRO A 27 12.91 0.92 16.01
CA PRO A 27 12.71 0.62 17.42
C PRO A 27 13.94 0.92 18.29
N ASP A 28 15.12 0.70 17.73
CA ASP A 28 16.41 0.86 18.42
C ASP A 28 16.97 2.29 18.33
N ALA A 29 16.34 3.17 17.54
CA ALA A 29 16.76 4.55 17.45
C ALA A 29 16.49 5.31 18.75
N ALA A 30 17.46 6.10 19.19
CA ALA A 30 17.28 6.97 20.35
C ALA A 30 16.14 7.97 20.11
N THR A 31 15.39 8.30 21.16
CA THR A 31 14.40 9.37 21.10
C THR A 31 15.08 10.68 20.73
N PRO A 32 14.61 11.40 19.67
CA PRO A 32 15.21 12.67 19.30
C PRO A 32 15.28 13.65 20.45
N THR A 33 16.39 14.36 20.62
CA THR A 33 16.62 15.28 21.73
C THR A 33 15.63 16.43 21.79
N LEU A 34 15.04 16.78 20.65
CA LEU A 34 13.98 17.78 20.55
C LEU A 34 12.64 17.33 21.16
N VAL A 35 12.47 16.03 21.42
CA VAL A 35 11.26 15.47 22.05
C VAL A 35 11.40 15.60 23.55
N THR A 36 10.82 16.64 24.11
CA THR A 36 10.83 16.91 25.54
C THR A 36 9.43 16.84 26.14
N GLY A 37 9.37 16.42 27.39
CA GLY A 37 8.16 16.46 28.21
C GLY A 37 8.02 17.78 28.97
N PRO A 38 7.01 17.90 29.84
CA PRO A 38 6.84 19.06 30.70
C PRO A 38 8.12 19.35 31.50
N ARG A 39 8.52 20.62 31.56
CA ARG A 39 9.73 21.12 32.26
C ARG A 39 11.05 20.57 31.66
N GLY A 40 11.08 20.28 30.35
CA GLY A 40 12.30 19.81 29.65
C GLY A 40 12.73 18.38 29.99
N LYS A 41 11.92 17.60 30.69
CA LYS A 41 12.22 16.19 30.99
C LYS A 41 12.18 15.34 29.74
N ARG A 42 13.01 14.29 29.66
CA ARG A 42 12.98 13.32 28.57
C ARG A 42 11.60 12.70 28.42
N ALA A 43 11.07 12.67 27.20
CA ALA A 43 9.74 12.16 26.88
C ALA A 43 9.77 10.77 26.24
N GLU A 44 10.82 9.98 26.51
CA GLU A 44 11.08 8.66 25.88
C GLU A 44 9.86 7.72 25.95
N LYS A 45 9.25 7.57 27.14
CA LYS A 45 8.06 6.71 27.29
C LYS A 45 6.91 7.15 26.38
N ARG A 46 6.65 8.46 26.25
CA ARG A 46 5.60 8.99 25.37
C ARG A 46 5.95 8.79 23.90
N TYR A 47 7.20 9.00 23.54
CA TYR A 47 7.67 8.79 22.16
C TYR A 47 7.56 7.32 21.76
N ASN A 48 7.90 6.39 22.67
CA ASN A 48 7.75 4.96 22.42
C ASN A 48 6.29 4.52 22.27
N VAL A 49 5.36 5.13 23.02
CA VAL A 49 3.92 4.91 22.79
C VAL A 49 3.51 5.40 21.41
N TYR A 50 3.99 6.57 20.99
CA TYR A 50 3.68 7.12 19.67
C TYR A 50 4.29 6.23 18.55
N ARG A 51 5.54 5.82 18.70
CA ARG A 51 6.22 4.86 17.81
C ARG A 51 5.42 3.56 17.65
N ASN A 52 4.98 2.99 18.76
CA ASN A 52 4.15 1.79 18.75
C ASN A 52 2.83 2.02 18.03
N ASN A 53 2.16 3.13 18.29
CA ASN A 53 0.89 3.45 17.63
C ASN A 53 1.04 3.61 16.12
N VAL A 54 2.11 4.26 15.65
CA VAL A 54 2.39 4.38 14.21
C VAL A 54 2.60 3.00 13.59
N THR A 55 3.43 2.15 14.21
CA THR A 55 3.67 0.78 13.73
C THR A 55 2.37 -0.03 13.67
N VAL A 56 1.57 0.00 14.72
CA VAL A 56 0.28 -0.72 14.79
C VAL A 56 -0.69 -0.20 13.73
N SER A 57 -0.74 1.12 13.52
CA SER A 57 -1.61 1.73 12.51
C SER A 57 -1.21 1.33 11.08
N LEU A 58 0.09 1.27 10.79
CA LEU A 58 0.57 0.83 9.47
C LEU A 58 0.31 -0.66 9.22
N ILE A 59 0.46 -1.51 10.24
CA ILE A 59 0.10 -2.94 10.15
C ILE A 59 -1.41 -3.09 9.92
N ALA A 60 -2.23 -2.32 10.64
CA ALA A 60 -3.68 -2.32 10.45
C ALA A 60 -4.09 -1.80 9.05
N ALA A 61 -3.38 -0.81 8.51
CA ALA A 61 -3.58 -0.34 7.15
C ALA A 61 -3.28 -1.45 6.13
N LEU A 62 -2.16 -2.18 6.28
CA LEU A 62 -1.85 -3.33 5.43
C LEU A 62 -2.93 -4.43 5.53
N ALA A 63 -3.42 -4.76 6.73
CA ALA A 63 -4.50 -5.72 6.91
C ALA A 63 -5.80 -5.29 6.22
N SER A 64 -6.10 -4.00 6.23
CA SER A 64 -7.26 -3.43 5.51
C SER A 64 -7.10 -3.45 3.99
N ILE A 65 -5.87 -3.35 3.50
CA ILE A 65 -5.54 -3.37 2.05
C ILE A 65 -5.47 -4.81 1.52
N TYR A 66 -4.99 -5.75 2.34
CA TYR A 66 -4.70 -7.14 1.97
C TYR A 66 -5.48 -8.16 2.82
N PRO A 67 -6.82 -8.04 2.92
CA PRO A 67 -7.64 -8.92 3.77
C PRO A 67 -7.64 -10.39 3.32
N ALA A 68 -7.48 -10.69 2.01
CA ALA A 68 -7.39 -12.06 1.55
C ALA A 68 -6.05 -12.69 1.95
N VAL A 69 -4.94 -11.95 1.85
CA VAL A 69 -3.63 -12.42 2.34
C VAL A 69 -3.68 -12.68 3.85
N GLU A 70 -4.26 -11.76 4.64
CA GLU A 70 -4.42 -11.96 6.09
C GLU A 70 -5.26 -13.21 6.40
N ARG A 71 -6.36 -13.40 5.67
CA ARG A 71 -7.22 -14.56 5.88
C ARG A 71 -6.52 -15.89 5.55
N ILE A 72 -5.74 -15.92 4.48
CA ILE A 72 -4.99 -17.10 4.04
C ILE A 72 -3.92 -17.49 5.06
N THR A 73 -3.15 -16.51 5.51
CA THR A 73 -1.99 -16.73 6.38
C THR A 73 -2.36 -16.81 7.86
N GLY A 74 -3.51 -16.27 8.23
CA GLY A 74 -3.91 -16.04 9.62
C GLY A 74 -3.31 -14.73 10.17
N THR A 75 -4.03 -14.16 11.12
CA THR A 75 -3.75 -12.82 11.68
C THR A 75 -2.35 -12.71 12.28
N ASP A 76 -1.89 -13.73 12.99
CA ASP A 76 -0.58 -13.66 13.67
C ASP A 76 0.58 -13.68 12.68
N PHE A 77 0.53 -14.57 11.69
CA PHE A 77 1.55 -14.63 10.64
C PHE A 77 1.54 -13.35 9.79
N PHE A 78 0.35 -12.88 9.38
CA PHE A 78 0.23 -11.64 8.63
C PHE A 78 0.83 -10.46 9.39
N ARG A 79 0.52 -10.30 10.68
CA ARG A 79 1.06 -9.21 11.51
C ARG A 79 2.57 -9.28 11.67
N ALA A 80 3.12 -10.49 11.79
CA ALA A 80 4.57 -10.67 11.83
C ALA A 80 5.22 -10.20 10.51
N MET A 81 4.72 -10.69 9.37
CA MET A 81 5.15 -10.33 8.03
C MET A 81 5.02 -8.81 7.78
N ALA A 82 3.85 -8.24 8.06
CA ALA A 82 3.59 -6.81 7.94
C ALA A 82 4.54 -5.95 8.80
N ARG A 83 4.90 -6.41 9.99
CA ARG A 83 5.87 -5.72 10.86
C ARG A 83 7.27 -5.66 10.24
N PHE A 84 7.70 -6.70 9.54
CA PHE A 84 8.97 -6.68 8.80
C PHE A 84 8.91 -5.66 7.67
N HIS A 85 7.85 -5.67 6.87
CA HIS A 85 7.64 -4.70 5.80
C HIS A 85 7.63 -3.24 6.31
N VAL A 86 6.86 -2.95 7.37
CA VAL A 86 6.76 -1.61 7.97
C VAL A 86 8.12 -1.05 8.38
N ARG A 87 9.04 -1.90 8.85
CA ARG A 87 10.41 -1.48 9.24
C ARG A 87 11.30 -1.16 8.06
N GLN A 88 11.08 -1.81 6.92
CA GLN A 88 11.89 -1.62 5.71
C GLN A 88 11.34 -0.52 4.82
N THR A 89 10.01 -0.34 4.81
CA THR A 89 9.32 0.54 3.89
C THR A 89 8.47 1.56 4.64
N PRO A 90 9.04 2.72 4.96
CA PRO A 90 8.28 3.82 5.58
C PRO A 90 7.25 4.40 4.60
N PRO A 91 6.12 4.92 5.11
CA PRO A 91 5.13 5.57 4.26
C PRO A 91 5.71 6.84 3.62
N THR A 92 5.46 7.00 2.32
CA THR A 92 5.87 8.16 1.52
C THR A 92 4.71 9.10 1.22
N SER A 93 3.48 8.69 1.51
CA SER A 93 2.25 9.46 1.32
C SER A 93 1.46 9.53 2.63
N PRO A 94 0.72 10.63 2.91
CA PRO A 94 -0.22 10.71 4.02
C PRO A 94 -1.49 9.86 3.79
N LEU A 95 -1.70 9.36 2.58
CA LEU A 95 -2.88 8.58 2.21
C LEU A 95 -2.63 7.10 2.49
N LEU A 96 -3.27 6.56 3.50
CA LEU A 96 -3.04 5.18 3.94
C LEU A 96 -3.39 4.13 2.88
N PHE A 97 -4.32 4.40 1.98
CA PHE A 97 -4.65 3.47 0.89
C PHE A 97 -3.52 3.37 -0.16
N GLU A 98 -2.59 4.32 -0.18
CA GLU A 98 -1.38 4.27 -1.02
C GLU A 98 -0.24 3.47 -0.37
N TYR A 99 -0.32 3.22 0.92
CA TYR A 99 0.70 2.46 1.64
C TYR A 99 0.75 1.01 1.15
N GLY A 100 1.93 0.42 1.23
CA GLY A 100 2.15 -0.99 0.91
C GLY A 100 1.94 -1.36 -0.57
N ARG A 101 2.14 -0.44 -1.51
CA ARG A 101 2.11 -0.77 -2.96
C ARG A 101 3.17 -1.80 -3.34
N ASP A 102 4.26 -1.83 -2.62
CA ASP A 102 5.39 -2.74 -2.74
C ASP A 102 5.25 -4.00 -1.84
N PHE A 103 4.18 -4.09 -1.04
CA PHE A 103 3.95 -5.25 -0.17
C PHE A 103 3.86 -6.59 -0.93
N PRO A 104 3.27 -6.69 -2.14
CA PRO A 104 3.31 -7.92 -2.92
C PRO A 104 4.73 -8.38 -3.27
N ASP A 105 5.63 -7.46 -3.63
CA ASP A 105 7.02 -7.78 -3.95
C ASP A 105 7.83 -8.16 -2.70
N PHE A 106 7.50 -7.52 -1.57
CA PHE A 106 8.03 -7.95 -0.28
C PHE A 106 7.57 -9.39 0.07
N VAL A 107 6.29 -9.73 -0.12
CA VAL A 107 5.77 -11.10 0.11
C VAL A 107 6.50 -12.12 -0.75
N ASP A 108 6.79 -11.79 -2.00
CA ASP A 108 7.53 -12.63 -2.94
C ASP A 108 8.94 -12.99 -2.45
N SER A 109 9.58 -12.04 -1.77
CA SER A 109 10.93 -12.18 -1.20
C SER A 109 10.96 -12.63 0.26
N TYR A 110 9.80 -12.89 0.87
CA TYR A 110 9.72 -13.22 2.28
C TYR A 110 9.89 -14.72 2.52
N ASP A 111 11.07 -15.15 2.98
CA ASP A 111 11.46 -16.56 3.13
C ASP A 111 10.44 -17.42 3.88
N TYR A 112 9.76 -16.87 4.89
CA TYR A 112 8.75 -17.60 5.67
C TYR A 112 7.45 -17.85 4.90
N ALA A 113 7.26 -17.22 3.73
CA ALA A 113 6.13 -17.47 2.84
C ALA A 113 6.51 -18.34 1.63
N ALA A 114 7.72 -18.87 1.57
CA ALA A 114 8.23 -19.64 0.42
C ALA A 114 7.37 -20.87 0.06
N ASP A 115 6.68 -21.47 1.05
CA ASP A 115 5.74 -22.59 0.82
C ASP A 115 4.44 -22.17 0.13
N MET A 116 4.22 -20.87 -0.04
CA MET A 116 3.05 -20.27 -0.69
C MET A 116 3.47 -19.36 -1.86
N PRO A 117 4.09 -19.89 -2.92
CA PRO A 117 4.66 -19.08 -4.02
C PRO A 117 3.62 -18.23 -4.77
N TRP A 118 2.34 -18.58 -4.66
CA TRP A 118 1.22 -17.86 -5.24
C TRP A 118 0.71 -16.70 -4.35
N LEU A 119 1.20 -16.55 -3.12
CA LEU A 119 0.69 -15.56 -2.16
C LEU A 119 0.98 -14.13 -2.60
N SER A 120 2.14 -13.87 -3.17
CA SER A 120 2.51 -12.56 -3.74
C SER A 120 1.57 -12.16 -4.89
N ASP A 121 1.16 -13.13 -5.70
CA ASP A 121 0.21 -12.91 -6.79
C ASP A 121 -1.20 -12.59 -6.28
N VAL A 122 -1.64 -13.24 -5.19
CA VAL A 122 -2.89 -12.87 -4.51
C VAL A 122 -2.80 -11.43 -3.99
N ALA A 123 -1.70 -11.06 -3.35
CA ALA A 123 -1.49 -9.68 -2.90
C ALA A 123 -1.51 -8.69 -4.08
N ARG A 124 -0.91 -9.01 -5.23
CA ARG A 124 -0.99 -8.18 -6.44
C ARG A 124 -2.42 -7.98 -6.92
N VAL A 125 -3.25 -9.04 -6.90
CA VAL A 125 -4.68 -8.94 -7.26
C VAL A 125 -5.42 -8.01 -6.29
N GLU A 126 -5.20 -8.12 -4.99
CA GLU A 126 -5.80 -7.23 -3.99
C GLU A 126 -5.39 -5.77 -4.23
N ARG A 127 -4.12 -5.53 -4.50
CA ARG A 127 -3.62 -4.18 -4.80
C ARG A 127 -4.27 -3.60 -6.06
N LEU A 128 -4.31 -4.36 -7.15
CA LEU A 128 -4.95 -3.94 -8.40
C LEU A 128 -6.44 -3.70 -8.22
N TRP A 129 -7.11 -4.48 -7.40
CA TRP A 129 -8.52 -4.26 -7.05
C TRP A 129 -8.70 -2.91 -6.35
N LEU A 130 -7.90 -2.61 -5.34
CA LEU A 130 -7.95 -1.34 -4.62
C LEU A 130 -7.62 -0.15 -5.54
N ASP A 131 -6.61 -0.28 -6.39
CA ASP A 131 -6.24 0.74 -7.36
C ASP A 131 -7.32 0.97 -8.43
N SER A 132 -8.10 -0.06 -8.77
CA SER A 132 -9.25 0.07 -9.67
C SER A 132 -10.40 0.82 -8.98
N TYR A 133 -10.63 0.54 -7.70
CA TYR A 133 -11.66 1.19 -6.90
C TYR A 133 -11.39 2.70 -6.71
N HIS A 134 -10.14 3.08 -6.53
CA HIS A 134 -9.71 4.47 -6.34
C HIS A 134 -9.30 5.17 -7.66
N ALA A 135 -9.51 4.54 -8.80
CA ALA A 135 -9.21 5.16 -10.09
C ALA A 135 -10.15 6.34 -10.36
N ALA A 136 -9.68 7.27 -11.20
CA ALA A 136 -10.51 8.39 -11.63
C ALA A 136 -11.78 7.91 -12.33
N ASP A 137 -12.90 8.58 -12.05
CA ASP A 137 -14.15 8.34 -12.76
C ASP A 137 -14.03 8.74 -14.22
N ALA A 138 -14.50 7.88 -15.11
CA ALA A 138 -14.60 8.15 -16.53
C ALA A 138 -15.82 7.45 -17.12
N PRO A 139 -16.49 8.07 -18.10
CA PRO A 139 -17.60 7.41 -18.79
C PRO A 139 -17.04 6.26 -19.66
N ALA A 140 -17.63 5.08 -19.54
CA ALA A 140 -17.33 3.97 -20.43
C ALA A 140 -17.87 4.23 -21.83
N LEU A 141 -17.15 3.77 -22.85
CA LEU A 141 -17.64 3.81 -24.22
C LEU A 141 -18.90 2.94 -24.32
N ARG A 142 -19.97 3.51 -24.88
CA ARG A 142 -21.21 2.77 -25.11
C ARG A 142 -21.11 1.91 -26.37
N PRO A 143 -21.72 0.72 -26.40
CA PRO A 143 -21.71 -0.15 -27.57
C PRO A 143 -22.18 0.54 -28.85
N GLU A 144 -23.17 1.46 -28.72
CA GLU A 144 -23.74 2.20 -29.84
C GLU A 144 -22.72 3.10 -30.55
N ALA A 145 -21.73 3.63 -29.78
CA ALA A 145 -20.66 4.43 -30.36
C ALA A 145 -19.79 3.63 -31.32
N LEU A 146 -19.56 2.34 -31.03
CA LEU A 146 -18.83 1.45 -31.93
C LEU A 146 -19.68 1.05 -33.15
N SER A 147 -20.97 0.82 -32.95
CA SER A 147 -21.90 0.48 -34.03
C SER A 147 -22.12 1.63 -35.03
N ALA A 148 -21.86 2.87 -34.61
CA ALA A 148 -21.98 4.05 -35.48
C ALA A 148 -20.73 4.28 -36.36
N VAL A 149 -19.66 3.50 -36.17
CA VAL A 149 -18.42 3.64 -36.95
C VAL A 149 -18.55 2.92 -38.29
N PRO A 150 -18.21 3.58 -39.41
CA PRO A 150 -18.20 2.92 -40.73
C PRO A 150 -17.28 1.71 -40.78
N PRO A 151 -17.70 0.59 -41.40
CA PRO A 151 -16.91 -0.65 -41.43
C PRO A 151 -15.48 -0.46 -41.93
N GLU A 152 -15.28 0.40 -42.93
CA GLU A 152 -13.98 0.71 -43.53
C GLU A 152 -13.00 1.40 -42.59
N THR A 153 -13.47 2.04 -41.50
CA THR A 153 -12.65 2.72 -40.53
C THR A 153 -12.42 1.94 -39.25
N LEU A 154 -13.10 0.80 -39.06
CA LEU A 154 -12.99 0.00 -37.82
C LEU A 154 -11.53 -0.45 -37.54
N GLY A 155 -10.77 -0.80 -38.58
CA GLY A 155 -9.37 -1.21 -38.47
C GLY A 155 -8.41 -0.09 -38.07
N LEU A 156 -8.85 1.17 -38.11
CA LEU A 156 -8.06 2.35 -37.74
C LEU A 156 -8.35 2.83 -36.31
N LEU A 157 -9.31 2.22 -35.61
CA LEU A 157 -9.69 2.62 -34.27
C LEU A 157 -8.58 2.34 -33.27
N THR A 158 -8.36 3.31 -32.40
CA THR A 158 -7.53 3.14 -31.21
C THR A 158 -8.40 3.31 -29.97
N PHE A 159 -8.20 2.44 -28.98
CA PHE A 159 -8.96 2.47 -27.73
C PHE A 159 -8.04 2.92 -26.59
N LYS A 160 -8.56 3.84 -25.78
CA LYS A 160 -7.92 4.21 -24.53
C LYS A 160 -8.56 3.38 -23.41
N PRO A 161 -7.76 2.61 -22.65
CA PRO A 161 -8.31 1.87 -21.52
C PRO A 161 -8.99 2.78 -20.51
N HIS A 162 -10.09 2.32 -19.91
CA HIS A 162 -10.73 3.02 -18.79
C HIS A 162 -9.73 3.15 -17.62
N PRO A 163 -9.71 4.26 -16.87
CA PRO A 163 -8.77 4.46 -15.74
C PRO A 163 -8.76 3.35 -14.70
N ALA A 164 -9.88 2.66 -14.50
CA ALA A 164 -10.00 1.52 -13.60
C ALA A 164 -9.49 0.19 -14.17
N THR A 165 -9.13 0.14 -15.47
CA THR A 165 -8.64 -1.10 -16.07
C THR A 165 -7.27 -1.47 -15.51
N ARG A 166 -7.14 -2.72 -15.06
CA ARG A 166 -5.87 -3.31 -14.63
C ARG A 166 -5.68 -4.64 -15.36
N LEU A 167 -4.45 -4.94 -15.73
CA LEU A 167 -4.08 -6.20 -16.38
C LEU A 167 -3.17 -6.96 -15.41
N PHE A 168 -3.42 -8.25 -15.29
CA PHE A 168 -2.66 -9.14 -14.42
C PHE A 168 -2.50 -10.49 -15.11
N SER A 169 -1.31 -11.07 -14.99
CA SER A 169 -1.00 -12.41 -15.45
C SER A 169 -0.25 -13.16 -14.36
N SER A 170 -0.60 -14.41 -14.14
CA SER A 170 0.03 -15.29 -13.16
C SER A 170 0.01 -16.72 -13.68
N THR A 171 1.01 -17.51 -13.35
CA THR A 171 1.02 -18.95 -13.56
C THR A 171 0.19 -19.71 -12.51
N HIS A 172 -0.21 -19.03 -11.43
CA HIS A 172 -1.02 -19.58 -10.35
C HIS A 172 -2.49 -19.13 -10.48
N PRO A 173 -3.45 -19.84 -9.87
CA PRO A 173 -4.87 -19.44 -9.87
C PRO A 173 -5.16 -18.30 -8.89
N ALA A 174 -4.33 -17.25 -8.87
CA ALA A 174 -4.36 -16.18 -7.87
C ALA A 174 -5.70 -15.46 -7.79
N VAL A 175 -6.37 -15.23 -8.93
CA VAL A 175 -7.71 -14.59 -8.97
C VAL A 175 -8.76 -15.47 -8.30
N THR A 176 -8.71 -16.79 -8.51
CA THR A 176 -9.62 -17.74 -7.86
C THR A 176 -9.39 -17.76 -6.36
N ILE A 177 -8.13 -17.84 -5.93
CA ILE A 177 -7.76 -17.83 -4.51
C ILE A 177 -8.21 -16.51 -3.86
N PHE A 178 -7.95 -15.38 -4.49
CA PHE A 178 -8.41 -14.07 -4.04
C PHE A 178 -9.93 -14.03 -3.89
N ALA A 179 -10.69 -14.43 -4.91
CA ALA A 179 -12.15 -14.39 -4.88
C ALA A 179 -12.75 -15.20 -3.73
N MET A 180 -12.18 -16.38 -3.44
CA MET A 180 -12.61 -17.23 -2.33
C MET A 180 -12.26 -16.65 -0.95
N ASN A 181 -11.19 -15.89 -0.85
CA ASN A 181 -10.71 -15.34 0.42
C ASN A 181 -11.15 -13.91 0.69
N ARG A 182 -11.75 -13.22 -0.28
CA ARG A 182 -12.24 -11.86 -0.09
C ARG A 182 -13.49 -11.77 0.79
N GLY A 183 -14.36 -12.77 0.75
CA GLY A 183 -15.60 -12.82 1.53
C GLY A 183 -15.46 -13.65 2.80
N ALA A 184 -16.45 -13.56 3.70
CA ALA A 184 -16.52 -14.36 4.93
C ALA A 184 -17.03 -15.80 4.70
N GLY A 185 -17.32 -16.20 3.45
CA GLY A 185 -17.85 -17.52 3.10
C GLY A 185 -16.85 -18.68 3.32
N PRO A 186 -17.28 -19.93 3.19
CA PRO A 186 -16.39 -21.08 3.22
C PRO A 186 -15.37 -21.01 2.08
N VAL A 187 -14.17 -21.54 2.34
CA VAL A 187 -13.10 -21.63 1.33
C VAL A 187 -13.05 -23.07 0.85
N ASP A 188 -13.29 -23.30 -0.44
CA ASP A 188 -13.11 -24.61 -1.05
C ASP A 188 -11.63 -24.88 -1.34
N ARG A 189 -11.31 -26.16 -1.50
CA ARG A 189 -9.96 -26.58 -1.84
C ARG A 189 -9.66 -26.16 -3.30
N VAL A 190 -8.59 -25.38 -3.50
CA VAL A 190 -8.10 -24.97 -4.82
C VAL A 190 -6.77 -25.67 -5.07
N ASP A 191 -6.58 -26.19 -6.27
CA ASP A 191 -5.25 -26.59 -6.72
C ASP A 191 -4.44 -25.33 -6.97
N THR A 192 -3.42 -25.10 -6.13
CA THR A 192 -2.55 -23.93 -6.16
C THR A 192 -1.32 -24.11 -7.03
N GLY A 193 -1.16 -25.29 -7.67
CA GLY A 193 -0.06 -25.56 -8.56
C GLY A 193 0.00 -24.61 -9.77
N PRO A 194 1.19 -24.44 -10.39
CA PRO A 194 1.34 -23.65 -11.59
C PRO A 194 0.54 -24.26 -12.74
N ARG A 195 -0.23 -23.43 -13.45
CA ARG A 195 -0.92 -23.85 -14.69
C ARG A 195 0.02 -23.65 -15.86
N MET A 196 0.27 -24.74 -16.60
CA MET A 196 0.93 -24.61 -17.90
C MET A 196 -0.08 -23.95 -18.85
N GLY A 197 0.33 -22.80 -19.41
CA GLY A 197 -0.42 -22.04 -20.40
C GLY A 197 -0.33 -22.66 -21.79
#